data_6dda51f16d8063c9bd6eb522da5ddb5d
#
_entry.id   6dda51f16d8063c9bd6eb522da5ddb5d
#
_cell.length_a   1.000
_cell.length_b   1.000
_cell.length_c   1.000
_cell.angle_alpha   90.00
_cell.angle_beta   90.00
_cell.angle_gamma   90.00
#
_symmetry.space_group_name_H-M   'P 1'
#
loop_
_entity.id
_entity.type
_entity.pdbx_description
1 polymer ?
#
loop_
_entity_poly.entity_id
_entity_poly.type
_entity_poly.pdbx_seq_one_letter_code
_entity_poly.pdbx_strand_id
1 'polypeptide(L)'
;MKTHSTSICGTDIHIWKWDHWAAENVPTGTTTGHETCGTVVALGKDVSTHKIGDKIAVECHLACWNCDRCAEGNAHICENGEIFGVHSDGAFAPYFSVQAINARHVPDNIPLELASIQDPLGNAIHTLTGGPVKDSTVAIHGLGPIGLFAVNAAKAMGAKKIIAIDWDNEARMKLAKKLGADLVLGKDDNIVETILAHTNGKGVDNSCEFSGAPSALSNTIHSTRMGGYVNVLSVYGGETTQVPMNEIVFRYLHLKGINGRKMWSTWDKMHELLSAGKIDIETLVTHRMPYEEFNSAMELAITGDCGKVVLDF
;
A
#
# COMPACT_ATOMS: atom_id res chain seq x y z
N MET A 1 -17.21 16.42 2.61
CA MET A 1 -15.79 16.73 2.35
C MET A 1 -15.67 17.42 1.00
N LYS A 2 -14.84 18.45 0.87
CA LYS A 2 -14.38 18.94 -0.42
C LYS A 2 -13.11 18.18 -0.77
N THR A 3 -13.08 17.53 -1.92
CA THR A 3 -11.89 16.81 -2.40
C THR A 3 -10.75 17.79 -2.65
N HIS A 4 -9.55 17.44 -2.29
CA HIS A 4 -8.36 18.21 -2.60
C HIS A 4 -7.47 17.46 -3.58
N SER A 5 -7.17 16.21 -3.26
CA SER A 5 -6.47 15.31 -4.18
C SER A 5 -6.91 13.85 -3.98
N THR A 6 -6.79 13.09 -5.03
CA THR A 6 -6.95 11.63 -5.02
C THR A 6 -5.77 10.99 -5.71
N SER A 7 -5.43 9.76 -5.37
CA SER A 7 -4.38 9.05 -6.09
C SER A 7 -4.92 7.79 -6.77
N ILE A 8 -4.29 7.42 -7.88
CA ILE A 8 -4.70 6.25 -8.67
C ILE A 8 -4.07 4.99 -8.08
N CYS A 9 -4.91 3.99 -7.81
CA CYS A 9 -4.55 2.66 -7.30
C CYS A 9 -4.58 1.60 -8.42
N GLY A 10 -3.93 0.47 -8.19
CA GLY A 10 -4.09 -0.72 -9.04
C GLY A 10 -5.55 -1.20 -9.12
N THR A 11 -6.31 -1.05 -8.03
CA THR A 11 -7.75 -1.33 -8.00
C THR A 11 -8.53 -0.48 -8.99
N ASP A 12 -8.18 0.80 -9.14
CA ASP A 12 -8.84 1.68 -10.11
C ASP A 12 -8.58 1.24 -11.56
N ILE A 13 -7.40 0.63 -11.81
CA ILE A 13 -7.08 0.05 -13.13
C ILE A 13 -7.96 -1.17 -13.42
N HIS A 14 -8.23 -2.02 -12.42
CA HIS A 14 -9.17 -3.13 -12.56
C HIS A 14 -10.58 -2.62 -12.86
N ILE A 15 -11.03 -1.60 -12.15
CA ILE A 15 -12.35 -0.97 -12.37
C ILE A 15 -12.41 -0.31 -13.76
N TRP A 16 -11.36 0.40 -14.15
CA TRP A 16 -11.27 1.04 -15.47
C TRP A 16 -11.39 0.04 -16.62
N LYS A 17 -10.75 -1.12 -16.47
CA LYS A 17 -10.83 -2.22 -17.45
C LYS A 17 -12.12 -3.01 -17.36
N TRP A 18 -12.89 -2.80 -16.32
CA TRP A 18 -14.11 -3.55 -15.99
C TRP A 18 -13.88 -5.06 -16.08
N ASP A 19 -12.80 -5.54 -15.46
CA ASP A 19 -12.46 -6.95 -15.45
C ASP A 19 -13.43 -7.78 -14.59
N HIS A 20 -13.21 -9.08 -14.50
CA HIS A 20 -14.10 -9.99 -13.78
C HIS A 20 -14.27 -9.57 -12.31
N TRP A 21 -13.18 -9.19 -11.65
CA TRP A 21 -13.25 -8.77 -10.25
C TRP A 21 -14.09 -7.48 -10.10
N ALA A 22 -13.87 -6.50 -10.95
CA ALA A 22 -14.63 -5.25 -10.91
C ALA A 22 -16.13 -5.48 -11.16
N ALA A 23 -16.46 -6.34 -12.13
CA ALA A 23 -17.85 -6.66 -12.46
C ALA A 23 -18.60 -7.37 -11.31
N GLU A 24 -17.91 -8.11 -10.46
CA GLU A 24 -18.48 -8.80 -9.30
C GLU A 24 -18.58 -7.93 -8.05
N ASN A 25 -17.67 -6.96 -7.89
CA ASN A 25 -17.50 -6.25 -6.63
C ASN A 25 -17.92 -4.76 -6.66
N VAL A 26 -18.02 -4.14 -7.85
CA VAL A 26 -18.33 -2.71 -7.96
C VAL A 26 -19.77 -2.51 -8.46
N PRO A 27 -20.66 -1.93 -7.64
CA PRO A 27 -22.02 -1.61 -8.10
C PRO A 27 -21.99 -0.63 -9.26
N THR A 28 -22.78 -0.90 -10.30
CA THR A 28 -22.87 -0.01 -11.47
C THR A 28 -23.38 1.38 -11.07
N GLY A 29 -22.70 2.42 -11.52
CA GLY A 29 -23.03 3.82 -11.20
C GLY A 29 -22.35 4.36 -9.96
N THR A 30 -21.50 3.56 -9.28
CA THR A 30 -20.68 4.03 -8.15
C THR A 30 -19.65 5.05 -8.61
N THR A 31 -19.55 6.17 -7.90
CA THR A 31 -18.39 7.07 -7.98
C THR A 31 -17.19 6.38 -7.36
N THR A 32 -16.14 6.11 -8.12
CA THR A 32 -14.98 5.39 -7.62
C THR A 32 -13.92 6.32 -6.99
N GLY A 33 -12.73 5.77 -6.62
CA GLY A 33 -11.64 6.53 -5.99
C GLY A 33 -11.65 6.42 -4.47
N HIS A 34 -10.65 5.72 -3.93
CA HIS A 34 -10.59 5.36 -2.51
C HIS A 34 -9.36 5.92 -1.78
N GLU A 35 -8.35 6.36 -2.49
CA GLU A 35 -7.15 6.98 -1.95
C GLU A 35 -7.28 8.50 -2.03
N THR A 36 -7.76 9.17 -0.98
CA THR A 36 -8.14 10.59 -1.07
C THR A 36 -7.85 11.36 0.20
N CYS A 37 -7.77 12.67 0.02
CA CYS A 37 -7.76 13.65 1.09
C CYS A 37 -8.61 14.88 0.73
N GLY A 38 -8.99 15.62 1.72
CA GLY A 38 -9.82 16.79 1.51
C GLY A 38 -10.03 17.62 2.78
N THR A 39 -10.91 18.62 2.65
CA THR A 39 -11.26 19.51 3.75
C THR A 39 -12.71 19.30 4.17
N VAL A 40 -12.96 19.23 5.46
CA VAL A 40 -14.32 19.13 6.02
C VAL A 40 -15.10 20.39 5.69
N VAL A 41 -16.22 20.30 4.98
CA VAL A 41 -17.10 21.43 4.61
C VAL A 41 -18.50 21.29 5.21
N ALA A 42 -18.88 20.09 5.63
CA ALA A 42 -20.12 19.84 6.36
C ALA A 42 -19.95 18.65 7.30
N LEU A 43 -20.73 18.57 8.34
CA LEU A 43 -20.72 17.52 9.36
C LEU A 43 -22.13 16.95 9.53
N GLY A 44 -22.20 15.63 9.76
CA GLY A 44 -23.42 15.01 10.27
C GLY A 44 -23.74 15.55 11.67
N LYS A 45 -25.02 15.53 12.04
CA LYS A 45 -25.56 16.14 13.29
C LYS A 45 -24.88 15.60 14.56
N ASP A 46 -24.43 14.36 14.55
CA ASP A 46 -23.85 13.67 15.72
C ASP A 46 -22.31 13.63 15.69
N VAL A 47 -21.67 14.30 14.73
CA VAL A 47 -20.20 14.30 14.60
C VAL A 47 -19.61 15.39 15.49
N SER A 48 -18.86 14.99 16.52
CA SER A 48 -18.15 15.86 17.45
C SER A 48 -16.61 15.77 17.35
N THR A 49 -16.10 14.80 16.60
CA THR A 49 -14.65 14.53 16.47
C THR A 49 -13.95 15.40 15.45
N HIS A 50 -14.71 16.11 14.62
CA HIS A 50 -14.22 16.96 13.54
C HIS A 50 -14.90 18.32 13.55
N LYS A 51 -14.29 19.31 12.90
CA LYS A 51 -14.85 20.64 12.64
C LYS A 51 -14.69 21.03 11.18
N ILE A 52 -15.49 21.99 10.72
CA ILE A 52 -15.34 22.58 9.38
C ILE A 52 -13.93 23.17 9.25
N GLY A 53 -13.27 22.89 8.15
CA GLY A 53 -11.89 23.29 7.87
C GLY A 53 -10.83 22.26 8.22
N ASP A 54 -11.15 21.17 8.93
CA ASP A 54 -10.19 20.10 9.21
C ASP A 54 -9.71 19.46 7.91
N LYS A 55 -8.41 19.22 7.83
CA LYS A 55 -7.76 18.49 6.74
C LYS A 55 -7.70 17.02 7.10
N ILE A 56 -8.24 16.19 6.23
CA ILE A 56 -8.31 14.73 6.47
C ILE A 56 -7.83 13.91 5.28
N ALA A 57 -7.33 12.73 5.57
CA ALA A 57 -7.18 11.61 4.63
C ALA A 57 -8.14 10.49 5.01
N VAL A 58 -8.53 9.65 4.06
CA VAL A 58 -9.55 8.63 4.27
C VAL A 58 -8.91 7.26 4.52
N GLU A 59 -9.36 6.57 5.58
CA GLU A 59 -9.22 5.12 5.71
C GLU A 59 -10.35 4.48 4.90
N CYS A 60 -10.01 3.80 3.81
CA CYS A 60 -11.01 3.32 2.86
C CYS A 60 -11.82 2.10 3.35
N HIS A 61 -11.34 1.34 4.34
CA HIS A 61 -12.08 0.20 4.87
C HIS A 61 -13.17 0.67 5.84
N LEU A 62 -14.42 0.51 5.41
CA LEU A 62 -15.61 0.86 6.20
C LEU A 62 -16.02 -0.35 7.03
N ALA A 63 -15.72 -0.33 8.32
CA ALA A 63 -16.02 -1.44 9.22
C ALA A 63 -17.41 -1.28 9.88
N CYS A 64 -18.07 -2.40 10.21
CA CYS A 64 -19.37 -2.39 10.90
C CYS A 64 -19.27 -2.10 12.40
N TRP A 65 -18.10 -2.23 13.00
CA TRP A 65 -17.76 -2.01 14.42
C TRP A 65 -18.51 -2.89 15.43
N ASN A 66 -19.22 -3.93 14.98
CA ASN A 66 -20.02 -4.80 15.85
C ASN A 66 -19.88 -6.32 15.59
N CYS A 67 -19.01 -6.74 14.63
CA CYS A 67 -18.67 -8.15 14.44
C CYS A 67 -17.47 -8.58 15.31
N ASP A 68 -17.21 -9.88 15.35
CA ASP A 68 -16.12 -10.45 16.17
C ASP A 68 -14.74 -9.86 15.78
N ARG A 69 -14.49 -9.69 14.50
CA ARG A 69 -13.21 -9.09 14.03
C ARG A 69 -13.04 -7.66 14.53
N CYS A 70 -14.12 -6.88 14.53
CA CYS A 70 -14.09 -5.52 15.08
C CYS A 70 -13.84 -5.54 16.60
N ALA A 71 -14.50 -6.41 17.32
CA ALA A 71 -14.32 -6.55 18.78
C ALA A 71 -12.90 -6.96 19.17
N GLU A 72 -12.23 -7.76 18.35
CA GLU A 72 -10.83 -8.16 18.49
C GLU A 72 -9.81 -7.05 18.12
N GLY A 73 -10.27 -5.87 17.69
CA GLY A 73 -9.41 -4.79 17.21
C GLY A 73 -8.85 -5.01 15.80
N ASN A 74 -9.50 -5.86 15.02
CA ASN A 74 -9.14 -6.19 13.65
C ASN A 74 -10.17 -5.65 12.65
N ALA A 75 -10.64 -4.42 12.83
CA ALA A 75 -11.68 -3.80 12.02
C ALA A 75 -11.33 -3.73 10.51
N HIS A 76 -10.05 -3.72 10.15
CA HIS A 76 -9.58 -3.77 8.77
C HIS A 76 -9.91 -5.07 8.02
N ILE A 77 -10.29 -6.13 8.74
CA ILE A 77 -10.80 -7.40 8.20
C ILE A 77 -12.22 -7.67 8.73
N CYS A 78 -13.02 -6.61 8.81
CA CYS A 78 -14.41 -6.68 9.22
C CYS A 78 -15.19 -7.67 8.35
N GLU A 79 -16.02 -8.54 8.98
CA GLU A 79 -16.83 -9.54 8.26
C GLU A 79 -17.89 -8.91 7.35
N ASN A 80 -18.34 -7.69 7.70
CA ASN A 80 -19.29 -6.89 6.93
C ASN A 80 -18.61 -5.62 6.40
N GLY A 81 -17.31 -5.72 6.09
CA GLY A 81 -16.52 -4.58 5.63
C GLY A 81 -16.83 -4.20 4.20
N GLU A 82 -16.92 -2.91 3.96
CA GLU A 82 -16.99 -2.32 2.62
C GLU A 82 -15.74 -1.50 2.34
N ILE A 83 -15.49 -1.18 1.08
CA ILE A 83 -14.41 -0.29 0.68
C ILE A 83 -15.03 0.95 0.05
N PHE A 84 -14.77 2.11 0.67
CA PHE A 84 -15.08 3.43 0.14
C PHE A 84 -14.51 3.57 -1.28
N GLY A 85 -15.31 4.04 -2.22
CA GLY A 85 -14.89 4.18 -3.63
C GLY A 85 -14.82 2.87 -4.42
N VAL A 86 -15.29 1.76 -3.85
CA VAL A 86 -15.44 0.46 -4.51
C VAL A 86 -16.85 -0.08 -4.31
N HIS A 87 -17.27 -0.32 -3.07
CA HIS A 87 -18.60 -0.82 -2.73
C HIS A 87 -19.63 0.30 -2.51
N SER A 88 -19.15 1.51 -2.27
CA SER A 88 -19.95 2.73 -2.08
C SER A 88 -19.24 3.92 -2.75
N ASP A 89 -19.94 5.05 -2.89
CA ASP A 89 -19.39 6.25 -3.51
C ASP A 89 -18.11 6.71 -2.86
N GLY A 90 -17.12 7.01 -3.71
CA GLY A 90 -15.77 7.45 -3.38
C GLY A 90 -15.49 8.91 -3.73
N ALA A 91 -14.26 9.20 -4.11
CA ALA A 91 -13.73 10.56 -4.18
C ALA A 91 -13.19 10.99 -5.56
N PHE A 92 -13.42 10.26 -6.63
CA PHE A 92 -13.23 10.83 -7.98
C PHE A 92 -14.39 11.79 -8.31
N ALA A 93 -14.58 12.77 -7.41
CA ALA A 93 -15.61 13.78 -7.47
C ALA A 93 -15.17 15.03 -6.66
N PRO A 94 -15.71 16.23 -6.97
CA PRO A 94 -15.38 17.45 -6.25
C PRO A 94 -15.73 17.42 -4.74
N TYR A 95 -16.71 16.58 -4.37
CA TYR A 95 -17.15 16.37 -3.00
C TYR A 95 -17.43 14.90 -2.74
N PHE A 96 -17.16 14.44 -1.53
CA PHE A 96 -17.50 13.10 -1.07
C PHE A 96 -18.00 13.12 0.38
N SER A 97 -18.66 12.04 0.80
CA SER A 97 -19.00 11.80 2.20
C SER A 97 -18.32 10.53 2.70
N VAL A 98 -17.90 10.55 3.95
CA VAL A 98 -17.28 9.39 4.61
C VAL A 98 -17.67 9.36 6.08
N GLN A 99 -17.68 8.19 6.69
CA GLN A 99 -17.89 8.05 8.14
C GLN A 99 -16.80 8.83 8.89
N ALA A 100 -17.20 9.57 9.95
CA ALA A 100 -16.27 10.40 10.71
C ALA A 100 -15.08 9.61 11.28
N ILE A 101 -15.31 8.36 11.69
CA ILE A 101 -14.25 7.48 12.20
C ILE A 101 -13.18 7.17 11.15
N ASN A 102 -13.55 7.16 9.86
CA ASN A 102 -12.65 6.90 8.73
C ASN A 102 -11.92 8.15 8.22
N ALA A 103 -12.33 9.34 8.69
CA ALA A 103 -11.68 10.61 8.36
C ALA A 103 -10.51 10.85 9.33
N ARG A 104 -9.28 10.65 8.87
CA ARG A 104 -8.07 10.79 9.70
C ARG A 104 -7.43 12.15 9.47
N HIS A 105 -7.16 12.89 10.56
CA HIS A 105 -6.49 14.18 10.45
C HIS A 105 -5.12 14.05 9.80
N VAL A 106 -4.85 14.91 8.82
CA VAL A 106 -3.54 14.98 8.18
C VAL A 106 -2.57 15.72 9.08
N PRO A 107 -1.35 15.23 9.33
CA PRO A 107 -0.34 15.95 10.07
C PRO A 107 -0.03 17.33 9.45
N ASP A 108 0.17 18.35 10.27
CA ASP A 108 0.29 19.75 9.82
C ASP A 108 1.45 19.99 8.84
N ASN A 109 2.51 19.21 8.95
CA ASN A 109 3.69 19.29 8.07
C ASN A 109 3.52 18.56 6.73
N ILE A 110 2.38 17.89 6.49
CA ILE A 110 2.11 17.19 5.24
C ILE A 110 1.28 18.10 4.32
N PRO A 111 1.79 18.40 3.11
CA PRO A 111 1.01 19.10 2.11
C PRO A 111 -0.28 18.35 1.79
N LEU A 112 -1.42 19.04 1.82
CA LEU A 112 -2.72 18.38 1.62
C LEU A 112 -2.80 17.71 0.23
N GLU A 113 -2.20 18.33 -0.77
CA GLU A 113 -2.12 17.80 -2.13
C GLU A 113 -1.36 16.47 -2.25
N LEU A 114 -0.58 16.10 -1.26
CA LEU A 114 0.13 14.83 -1.20
C LEU A 114 -0.47 13.85 -0.20
N ALA A 115 -1.51 14.27 0.54
CA ALA A 115 -2.03 13.50 1.66
C ALA A 115 -2.87 12.28 1.24
N SER A 116 -3.31 12.19 -0.03
CA SER A 116 -4.01 11.02 -0.59
C SER A 116 -3.15 9.74 -0.57
N ILE A 117 -1.81 9.87 -0.51
CA ILE A 117 -0.88 8.73 -0.49
C ILE A 117 -0.89 7.96 0.84
N GLN A 118 -1.57 8.45 1.88
CA GLN A 118 -1.56 7.79 3.18
C GLN A 118 -2.19 6.40 3.14
N ASP A 119 -3.15 6.19 2.26
CA ASP A 119 -3.75 4.88 2.02
C ASP A 119 -2.69 3.84 1.59
N PRO A 120 -2.02 3.95 0.42
CA PRO A 120 -1.03 2.97 -0.02
C PRO A 120 0.24 2.94 0.87
N LEU A 121 0.64 4.05 1.48
CA LEU A 121 1.74 4.07 2.44
C LEU A 121 1.40 3.23 3.68
N GLY A 122 0.16 3.30 4.16
CA GLY A 122 -0.32 2.47 5.26
C GLY A 122 -0.25 0.97 4.92
N ASN A 123 -0.61 0.57 3.69
CA ASN A 123 -0.49 -0.81 3.23
C ASN A 123 0.97 -1.30 3.27
N ALA A 124 1.90 -0.46 2.82
CA ALA A 124 3.33 -0.75 2.87
C ALA A 124 3.84 -0.94 4.31
N ILE A 125 3.47 -0.02 5.22
CA ILE A 125 3.85 -0.09 6.64
C ILE A 125 3.26 -1.33 7.32
N HIS A 126 1.98 -1.65 7.07
CA HIS A 126 1.35 -2.84 7.63
C HIS A 126 2.06 -4.11 7.20
N THR A 127 2.41 -4.21 5.91
CA THR A 127 3.13 -5.37 5.37
C THR A 127 4.52 -5.50 6.01
N LEU A 128 5.27 -4.41 6.09
CA LEU A 128 6.58 -4.39 6.73
C LEU A 128 6.51 -4.84 8.20
N THR A 129 5.50 -4.37 8.94
CA THR A 129 5.33 -4.68 10.37
C THR A 129 4.80 -6.09 10.63
N GLY A 130 4.53 -6.88 9.60
CA GLY A 130 4.30 -8.32 9.72
C GLY A 130 5.52 -9.09 10.22
N GLY A 131 6.74 -8.52 10.08
CA GLY A 131 8.01 -9.03 10.58
C GLY A 131 8.91 -7.93 11.18
N PRO A 132 10.14 -8.25 11.61
CA PRO A 132 11.09 -7.29 12.13
C PRO A 132 11.61 -6.38 11.00
N VAL A 133 11.73 -5.07 11.28
CA VAL A 133 12.27 -4.08 10.32
C VAL A 133 13.54 -3.43 10.86
N LYS A 134 13.48 -2.88 12.08
CA LYS A 134 14.63 -2.21 12.68
C LYS A 134 15.81 -3.18 12.83
N ASP A 135 16.99 -2.75 12.39
CA ASP A 135 18.25 -3.52 12.43
C ASP A 135 18.21 -4.84 11.63
N SER A 136 17.18 -5.03 10.77
CA SER A 136 16.95 -6.26 9.99
C SER A 136 17.26 -6.06 8.50
N THR A 137 17.52 -7.16 7.82
CA THR A 137 17.57 -7.21 6.35
C THR A 137 16.15 -7.45 5.82
N VAL A 138 15.68 -6.55 4.96
CA VAL A 138 14.34 -6.58 4.36
C VAL A 138 14.44 -6.77 2.85
N ALA A 139 13.71 -7.73 2.30
CA ALA A 139 13.51 -7.88 0.85
C ALA A 139 12.11 -7.43 0.45
N ILE A 140 12.02 -6.67 -0.65
CA ILE A 140 10.78 -6.11 -1.18
C ILE A 140 10.63 -6.58 -2.62
N HIS A 141 9.71 -7.50 -2.86
CA HIS A 141 9.42 -8.10 -4.15
C HIS A 141 8.21 -7.39 -4.81
N GLY A 142 8.44 -6.76 -5.96
CA GLY A 142 7.49 -5.92 -6.67
C GLY A 142 7.61 -4.44 -6.27
N LEU A 143 8.05 -3.62 -7.22
CA LEU A 143 8.27 -2.17 -7.04
C LEU A 143 7.13 -1.33 -7.65
N GLY A 144 5.91 -1.84 -7.62
CA GLY A 144 4.72 -1.00 -7.81
C GLY A 144 4.66 0.11 -6.75
N PRO A 145 3.68 1.02 -6.80
CA PRO A 145 3.58 2.14 -5.85
C PRO A 145 3.73 1.71 -4.40
N ILE A 146 3.04 0.64 -3.95
CA ILE A 146 3.13 0.15 -2.57
C ILE A 146 4.53 -0.38 -2.24
N GLY A 147 5.18 -1.10 -3.17
CA GLY A 147 6.56 -1.58 -2.97
C GLY A 147 7.57 -0.43 -2.85
N LEU A 148 7.42 0.62 -3.63
CA LEU A 148 8.25 1.84 -3.51
C LEU A 148 8.02 2.54 -2.17
N PHE A 149 6.77 2.63 -1.70
CA PHE A 149 6.47 3.10 -0.34
C PHE A 149 7.12 2.20 0.72
N ALA A 150 7.13 0.87 0.51
CA ALA A 150 7.76 -0.06 1.43
C ALA A 150 9.29 0.12 1.49
N VAL A 151 9.96 0.39 0.37
CA VAL A 151 11.40 0.71 0.36
C VAL A 151 11.69 1.92 1.25
N ASN A 152 10.94 3.01 1.04
CA ASN A 152 11.16 4.24 1.79
C ASN A 152 10.77 4.10 3.27
N ALA A 153 9.65 3.42 3.56
CA ALA A 153 9.21 3.14 4.93
C ALA A 153 10.18 2.23 5.67
N ALA A 154 10.74 1.19 5.03
CA ALA A 154 11.75 0.31 5.63
C ALA A 154 12.99 1.10 6.05
N LYS A 155 13.48 2.02 5.20
CA LYS A 155 14.57 2.95 5.54
C LYS A 155 14.20 3.83 6.72
N ALA A 156 13.02 4.45 6.70
CA ALA A 156 12.53 5.31 7.77
C ALA A 156 12.37 4.57 9.11
N MET A 157 12.04 3.28 9.06
CA MET A 157 11.90 2.40 10.23
C MET A 157 13.23 1.79 10.71
N GLY A 158 14.35 2.10 10.05
CA GLY A 158 15.69 1.69 10.47
C GLY A 158 16.09 0.29 10.03
N ALA A 159 15.64 -0.18 8.87
CA ALA A 159 16.15 -1.41 8.27
C ALA A 159 17.68 -1.31 8.07
N LYS A 160 18.38 -2.40 8.41
CA LYS A 160 19.84 -2.49 8.27
C LYS A 160 20.26 -2.60 6.81
N LYS A 161 19.49 -3.31 6.02
CA LYS A 161 19.70 -3.51 4.58
C LYS A 161 18.34 -3.69 3.89
N ILE A 162 18.18 -3.05 2.75
CA ILE A 162 16.98 -3.11 1.92
C ILE A 162 17.35 -3.63 0.54
N ILE A 163 16.78 -4.78 0.17
CA ILE A 163 16.92 -5.39 -1.14
C ILE A 163 15.58 -5.24 -1.87
N ALA A 164 15.57 -4.51 -2.97
CA ALA A 164 14.40 -4.24 -3.77
C ALA A 164 14.44 -5.05 -5.07
N ILE A 165 13.34 -5.69 -5.43
CA ILE A 165 13.28 -6.60 -6.57
C ILE A 165 12.10 -6.20 -7.47
N ASP A 166 12.38 -5.99 -8.76
CA ASP A 166 11.35 -5.86 -9.80
C ASP A 166 11.72 -6.69 -11.01
N TRP A 167 10.74 -6.95 -11.89
CA TRP A 167 11.01 -7.79 -13.04
C TRP A 167 11.75 -7.03 -14.15
N ASP A 168 11.20 -5.92 -14.63
CA ASP A 168 11.71 -5.23 -15.84
C ASP A 168 11.40 -3.72 -15.90
N ASN A 169 11.02 -3.08 -14.80
CA ASN A 169 10.72 -1.66 -14.82
C ASN A 169 11.92 -0.82 -14.32
N GLU A 170 12.77 -0.39 -15.26
CA GLU A 170 13.97 0.40 -14.94
C GLU A 170 13.63 1.71 -14.19
N ALA A 171 12.51 2.38 -14.51
CA ALA A 171 12.15 3.63 -13.86
C ALA A 171 11.87 3.39 -12.37
N ARG A 172 11.11 2.35 -12.04
CA ARG A 172 10.82 1.95 -10.65
C ARG A 172 12.06 1.46 -9.92
N MET A 173 12.94 0.71 -10.60
CA MET A 173 14.22 0.26 -10.01
C MET A 173 15.12 1.44 -9.67
N LYS A 174 15.25 2.45 -10.55
CA LYS A 174 15.97 3.70 -10.29
C LYS A 174 15.36 4.47 -9.12
N LEU A 175 14.03 4.51 -9.06
CA LEU A 175 13.28 5.16 -7.98
C LEU A 175 13.51 4.46 -6.63
N ALA A 176 13.47 3.12 -6.60
CA ALA A 176 13.76 2.34 -5.40
C ALA A 176 15.17 2.62 -4.85
N LYS A 177 16.15 2.74 -5.75
CA LYS A 177 17.54 3.13 -5.37
C LYS A 177 17.58 4.51 -4.73
N LYS A 178 16.88 5.49 -5.32
CA LYS A 178 16.78 6.87 -4.78
C LYS A 178 16.09 6.88 -3.41
N LEU A 179 15.07 6.05 -3.22
CA LEU A 179 14.29 5.93 -1.97
C LEU A 179 15.05 5.19 -0.86
N GLY A 180 16.17 4.56 -1.17
CA GLY A 180 17.08 4.00 -0.18
C GLY A 180 17.28 2.48 -0.22
N ALA A 181 16.95 1.80 -1.31
CA ALA A 181 17.35 0.41 -1.50
C ALA A 181 18.88 0.31 -1.62
N ASP A 182 19.48 -0.58 -0.84
CA ASP A 182 20.94 -0.86 -0.87
C ASP A 182 21.31 -1.69 -2.09
N LEU A 183 20.42 -2.63 -2.47
CA LEU A 183 20.56 -3.48 -3.63
C LEU A 183 19.24 -3.48 -4.41
N VAL A 184 19.33 -3.40 -5.73
CA VAL A 184 18.15 -3.51 -6.62
C VAL A 184 18.45 -4.62 -7.62
N LEU A 185 17.54 -5.59 -7.74
CA LEU A 185 17.64 -6.78 -8.59
C LEU A 185 16.53 -6.78 -9.63
N GLY A 186 16.84 -7.24 -10.83
CA GLY A 186 15.96 -7.32 -11.98
C GLY A 186 15.81 -8.73 -12.54
N LYS A 187 15.19 -8.84 -13.71
CA LYS A 187 14.86 -10.11 -14.38
C LYS A 187 16.07 -10.97 -14.74
N ASP A 188 17.21 -10.34 -14.99
CA ASP A 188 18.46 -11.01 -15.40
C ASP A 188 19.29 -11.51 -14.20
N ASP A 189 18.86 -11.19 -12.98
CA ASP A 189 19.52 -11.62 -11.76
C ASP A 189 18.98 -12.99 -11.30
N ASN A 190 19.88 -13.83 -10.76
CA ASN A 190 19.46 -14.97 -9.96
C ASN A 190 19.07 -14.48 -8.57
N ILE A 191 17.79 -14.12 -8.41
CA ILE A 191 17.27 -13.39 -7.24
C ILE A 191 17.65 -14.08 -5.92
N VAL A 192 17.34 -15.37 -5.79
CA VAL A 192 17.57 -16.12 -4.53
C VAL A 192 19.06 -16.23 -4.23
N GLU A 193 19.86 -16.64 -5.21
CA GLU A 193 21.30 -16.81 -5.04
C GLU A 193 22.00 -15.48 -4.71
N THR A 194 21.61 -14.40 -5.38
CA THR A 194 22.14 -13.05 -5.12
C THR A 194 21.78 -12.56 -3.72
N ILE A 195 20.53 -12.76 -3.27
CA ILE A 195 20.14 -12.42 -1.91
C ILE A 195 20.93 -13.22 -0.88
N LEU A 196 21.08 -14.52 -1.09
CA LEU A 196 21.86 -15.39 -0.21
C LEU A 196 23.33 -14.94 -0.15
N ALA A 197 23.96 -14.62 -1.28
CA ALA A 197 25.33 -14.10 -1.32
C ALA A 197 25.46 -12.80 -0.51
N HIS A 198 24.50 -11.88 -0.60
CA HIS A 198 24.50 -10.62 0.11
C HIS A 198 24.06 -10.71 1.59
N THR A 199 23.69 -11.90 2.06
CA THR A 199 23.27 -12.20 3.44
C THR A 199 24.10 -13.31 4.09
N ASN A 200 25.33 -13.55 3.57
CA ASN A 200 26.25 -14.60 4.04
C ASN A 200 25.61 -16.01 4.05
N GLY A 201 24.82 -16.33 3.04
CA GLY A 201 24.10 -17.59 2.88
C GLY A 201 22.88 -17.77 3.76
N LYS A 202 22.51 -16.79 4.61
CA LYS A 202 21.41 -16.95 5.59
C LYS A 202 20.04 -16.63 5.02
N GLY A 203 19.94 -15.69 4.08
CA GLY A 203 18.70 -15.08 3.64
C GLY A 203 18.29 -13.86 4.48
N VAL A 204 17.20 -13.21 4.11
CA VAL A 204 16.70 -11.98 4.76
C VAL A 204 15.84 -12.28 5.98
N ASP A 205 15.75 -11.34 6.91
CA ASP A 205 14.94 -11.45 8.12
C ASP A 205 13.44 -11.32 7.82
N ASN A 206 13.08 -10.43 6.91
CA ASN A 206 11.72 -10.08 6.57
C ASN A 206 11.58 -9.87 5.06
N SER A 207 10.73 -10.64 4.43
CA SER A 207 10.42 -10.54 3.00
C SER A 207 8.97 -10.09 2.82
N CYS A 208 8.76 -9.11 1.92
CA CYS A 208 7.45 -8.57 1.60
C CYS A 208 7.15 -8.77 0.11
N GLU A 209 5.99 -9.32 -0.21
CA GLU A 209 5.57 -9.61 -1.58
C GLU A 209 4.41 -8.67 -1.98
N PHE A 210 4.63 -7.87 -3.04
CA PHE A 210 3.70 -6.85 -3.54
C PHE A 210 3.37 -7.00 -5.03
N SER A 211 3.88 -8.02 -5.71
CA SER A 211 3.74 -8.16 -7.17
C SER A 211 2.56 -9.02 -7.61
N GLY A 212 2.18 -10.02 -6.80
CA GLY A 212 1.20 -11.03 -7.17
C GLY A 212 1.72 -12.06 -8.20
N ALA A 213 3.02 -12.06 -8.51
CA ALA A 213 3.61 -13.04 -9.40
C ALA A 213 3.99 -14.32 -8.63
N PRO A 214 3.56 -15.52 -9.11
CA PRO A 214 3.91 -16.77 -8.46
C PRO A 214 5.42 -17.00 -8.29
N SER A 215 6.23 -16.57 -9.26
CA SER A 215 7.69 -16.62 -9.19
C SER A 215 8.26 -15.70 -8.08
N ALA A 216 7.66 -14.52 -7.87
CA ALA A 216 8.07 -13.62 -6.80
C ALA A 216 7.77 -14.23 -5.43
N LEU A 217 6.61 -14.87 -5.24
CA LEU A 217 6.29 -15.59 -4.00
C LEU A 217 7.30 -16.70 -3.73
N SER A 218 7.63 -17.50 -4.75
CA SER A 218 8.66 -18.54 -4.63
C SER A 218 10.01 -17.98 -4.23
N ASN A 219 10.47 -16.91 -4.90
CA ASN A 219 11.73 -16.22 -4.56
C ASN A 219 11.70 -15.65 -3.14
N THR A 220 10.57 -15.05 -2.72
CA THR A 220 10.35 -14.53 -1.37
C THR A 220 10.57 -15.62 -0.32
N ILE A 221 9.97 -16.81 -0.51
CA ILE A 221 10.09 -17.92 0.41
C ILE A 221 11.54 -18.44 0.45
N HIS A 222 12.15 -18.68 -0.71
CA HIS A 222 13.50 -19.28 -0.78
C HIS A 222 14.60 -18.33 -0.29
N SER A 223 14.43 -17.03 -0.43
CA SER A 223 15.41 -16.02 0.01
C SER A 223 15.27 -15.58 1.47
N THR A 224 14.20 -15.97 2.16
CA THR A 224 13.99 -15.65 3.58
C THR A 224 14.82 -16.61 4.46
N ARG A 225 15.44 -16.14 5.53
CA ARG A 225 16.24 -16.98 6.43
C ARG A 225 15.38 -17.95 7.24
N MET A 226 16.01 -18.97 7.82
CA MET A 226 15.35 -19.86 8.78
C MET A 226 14.74 -19.04 9.95
N GLY A 227 13.49 -19.32 10.29
CA GLY A 227 12.72 -18.56 11.28
C GLY A 227 12.38 -17.13 10.85
N GLY A 228 12.49 -16.79 9.56
CA GLY A 228 12.20 -15.47 9.02
C GLY A 228 10.71 -15.28 8.67
N TYR A 229 10.39 -14.10 8.19
CA TYR A 229 9.02 -13.65 7.94
C TYR A 229 8.76 -13.44 6.45
N VAL A 230 7.65 -13.93 5.97
CA VAL A 230 7.14 -13.76 4.60
C VAL A 230 5.75 -13.13 4.70
N ASN A 231 5.62 -11.87 4.28
CA ASN A 231 4.39 -11.11 4.32
C ASN A 231 3.90 -10.84 2.90
N VAL A 232 2.67 -11.26 2.60
CA VAL A 232 2.06 -11.22 1.27
C VAL A 232 0.86 -10.29 1.29
N LEU A 233 0.92 -9.20 0.54
CA LEU A 233 -0.19 -8.25 0.38
C LEU A 233 -0.89 -8.40 -0.96
N SER A 234 -0.18 -8.82 -1.99
CA SER A 234 -0.67 -8.89 -3.36
C SER A 234 -1.81 -9.89 -3.57
N VAL A 235 -2.64 -9.60 -4.57
CA VAL A 235 -3.65 -10.51 -5.09
C VAL A 235 -3.07 -11.25 -6.30
N TYR A 236 -3.28 -12.57 -6.36
CA TYR A 236 -2.80 -13.42 -7.45
C TYR A 236 -3.89 -13.62 -8.49
N GLY A 237 -3.53 -13.44 -9.78
CA GLY A 237 -4.46 -13.64 -10.90
C GLY A 237 -4.60 -15.12 -11.24
N GLY A 238 -5.54 -15.82 -10.60
CA GLY A 238 -5.83 -17.22 -10.86
C GLY A 238 -6.45 -17.89 -9.62
N GLU A 239 -7.09 -19.03 -9.81
CA GLU A 239 -7.76 -19.76 -8.71
C GLU A 239 -6.75 -20.34 -7.71
N THR A 240 -5.56 -20.70 -8.16
CA THR A 240 -4.53 -21.32 -7.32
C THR A 240 -3.12 -20.82 -7.66
N THR A 241 -2.27 -20.80 -6.64
CA THR A 241 -0.83 -20.51 -6.77
C THR A 241 -0.03 -21.61 -6.07
N GLN A 242 1.02 -22.10 -6.72
CA GLN A 242 1.91 -23.10 -6.11
C GLN A 242 2.77 -22.45 -5.03
N VAL A 243 2.80 -23.10 -3.86
CA VAL A 243 3.59 -22.64 -2.71
C VAL A 243 4.56 -23.77 -2.30
N PRO A 244 5.87 -23.50 -2.14
CA PRO A 244 6.83 -24.52 -1.71
C PRO A 244 6.67 -24.81 -0.20
N MET A 245 5.63 -25.57 0.15
CA MET A 245 5.22 -25.80 1.55
C MET A 245 6.33 -26.44 2.40
N ASN A 246 7.16 -27.34 1.83
CA ASN A 246 8.26 -27.96 2.56
C ASN A 246 9.30 -26.95 3.03
N GLU A 247 9.56 -25.91 2.23
CA GLU A 247 10.46 -24.81 2.61
C GLU A 247 9.91 -24.05 3.81
N ILE A 248 8.60 -23.79 3.84
CA ILE A 248 7.94 -23.11 4.94
C ILE A 248 8.05 -23.94 6.22
N VAL A 249 7.75 -25.25 6.15
CA VAL A 249 7.74 -26.14 7.32
C VAL A 249 9.14 -26.37 7.85
N PHE A 250 10.09 -26.83 7.01
CA PHE A 250 11.43 -27.22 7.45
C PHE A 250 12.29 -26.03 7.85
N ARG A 251 11.99 -24.83 7.35
CA ARG A 251 12.71 -23.61 7.71
C ARG A 251 11.98 -22.78 8.75
N TYR A 252 10.86 -23.26 9.29
CA TYR A 252 10.08 -22.58 10.33
C TYR A 252 9.73 -21.13 9.93
N LEU A 253 9.25 -20.93 8.69
CA LEU A 253 8.93 -19.59 8.19
C LEU A 253 7.56 -19.13 8.70
N HIS A 254 7.46 -17.83 8.99
CA HIS A 254 6.21 -17.18 9.32
C HIS A 254 5.58 -16.61 8.03
N LEU A 255 4.66 -17.37 7.41
CA LEU A 255 3.91 -16.90 6.24
C LEU A 255 2.62 -16.20 6.69
N LYS A 256 2.45 -14.93 6.29
CA LYS A 256 1.31 -14.12 6.69
C LYS A 256 0.70 -13.39 5.49
N GLY A 257 -0.61 -13.57 5.27
CA GLY A 257 -1.43 -12.71 4.42
C GLY A 257 -1.69 -11.38 5.10
N ILE A 258 -1.56 -10.30 4.35
CA ILE A 258 -1.81 -8.94 4.81
C ILE A 258 -3.00 -8.39 4.03
N ASN A 259 -3.93 -7.76 4.72
CA ASN A 259 -5.06 -7.08 4.10
C ASN A 259 -5.15 -5.65 4.63
N GLY A 260 -5.10 -4.69 3.72
CA GLY A 260 -5.24 -3.27 4.05
C GLY A 260 -4.28 -2.78 5.15
N ARG A 261 -4.80 -1.98 6.04
CA ARG A 261 -4.08 -1.33 7.15
C ARG A 261 -4.73 -1.69 8.47
N LYS A 262 -3.96 -2.20 9.43
CA LYS A 262 -4.51 -2.46 10.76
C LYS A 262 -4.94 -1.14 11.42
N MET A 263 -6.24 -0.95 11.57
CA MET A 263 -6.82 0.20 12.24
C MET A 263 -6.63 0.09 13.78
N TRP A 264 -6.05 1.05 14.51
CA TRP A 264 -5.52 2.33 13.99
C TRP A 264 -4.00 2.35 14.08
N SER A 265 -3.42 1.25 14.57
CA SER A 265 -1.99 1.17 14.88
C SER A 265 -1.09 1.46 13.66
N THR A 266 -1.52 1.09 12.46
CA THR A 266 -0.78 1.41 11.24
C THR A 266 -0.83 2.91 10.92
N TRP A 267 -1.99 3.55 11.11
CA TRP A 267 -2.16 5.00 10.96
C TRP A 267 -1.29 5.78 11.94
N ASP A 268 -1.27 5.36 13.21
CA ASP A 268 -0.45 6.01 14.24
C ASP A 268 1.04 5.92 13.90
N LYS A 269 1.49 4.73 13.46
CA LYS A 269 2.88 4.54 13.01
C LYS A 269 3.21 5.35 11.75
N MET A 270 2.31 5.40 10.81
CA MET A 270 2.47 6.22 9.60
C MET A 270 2.57 7.71 9.94
N HIS A 271 1.69 8.22 10.78
CA HIS A 271 1.71 9.62 11.23
C HIS A 271 2.97 9.96 12.01
N GLU A 272 3.49 9.04 12.83
CA GLU A 272 4.80 9.21 13.49
C GLU A 272 5.91 9.44 12.45
N LEU A 273 5.98 8.60 11.41
CA LEU A 273 7.02 8.68 10.39
C LEU A 273 6.87 9.93 9.51
N LEU A 274 5.64 10.28 9.14
CA LEU A 274 5.32 11.47 8.35
C LEU A 274 5.62 12.75 9.13
N SER A 275 5.17 12.86 10.37
CA SER A 275 5.41 14.03 11.22
C SER A 275 6.89 14.24 11.51
N ALA A 276 7.66 13.15 11.58
CA ALA A 276 9.12 13.21 11.74
C ALA A 276 9.89 13.55 10.44
N GLY A 277 9.18 13.75 9.31
CA GLY A 277 9.81 14.03 8.01
C GLY A 277 10.68 12.88 7.47
N LYS A 278 10.39 11.64 7.87
CA LYS A 278 11.20 10.48 7.50
C LYS A 278 10.78 9.82 6.18
N ILE A 279 9.62 10.19 5.64
CA ILE A 279 9.08 9.67 4.38
C ILE A 279 9.29 10.72 3.29
N ASP A 280 9.95 10.32 2.21
CA ASP A 280 10.18 11.14 1.01
C ASP A 280 8.98 11.07 0.07
N ILE A 281 7.91 11.81 0.41
CA ILE A 281 6.66 11.80 -0.35
C ILE A 281 6.85 12.38 -1.75
N GLU A 282 7.64 13.45 -1.88
CA GLU A 282 7.85 14.14 -3.15
C GLU A 282 8.51 13.25 -4.20
N THR A 283 9.43 12.38 -3.78
CA THR A 283 10.03 11.41 -4.69
C THR A 283 9.05 10.29 -5.06
N LEU A 284 8.15 9.91 -4.16
CA LEU A 284 7.15 8.84 -4.38
C LEU A 284 6.01 9.29 -5.29
N VAL A 285 5.55 10.54 -5.18
CA VAL A 285 4.54 11.13 -6.06
C VAL A 285 5.25 11.67 -7.31
N THR A 286 5.33 10.82 -8.33
CA THR A 286 6.07 11.16 -9.57
C THR A 286 5.28 12.04 -10.53
N HIS A 287 3.95 11.99 -10.45
CA HIS A 287 3.08 12.76 -11.33
C HIS A 287 1.91 13.36 -10.55
N ARG A 288 1.65 14.64 -10.81
CA ARG A 288 0.45 15.36 -10.37
C ARG A 288 -0.23 15.92 -11.60
N MET A 289 -1.50 15.67 -11.73
CA MET A 289 -2.30 16.06 -12.91
C MET A 289 -3.63 16.68 -12.46
N PRO A 290 -4.19 17.65 -13.19
CA PRO A 290 -5.56 18.09 -12.95
C PRO A 290 -6.53 16.92 -13.12
N TYR A 291 -7.61 16.90 -12.33
CA TYR A 291 -8.55 15.78 -12.40
C TYR A 291 -9.24 15.68 -13.77
N GLU A 292 -9.34 16.77 -14.51
CA GLU A 292 -9.85 16.81 -15.88
C GLU A 292 -9.03 15.94 -16.84
N GLU A 293 -7.77 15.67 -16.51
CA GLU A 293 -6.87 14.79 -17.27
C GLU A 293 -6.94 13.33 -16.79
N PHE A 294 -8.02 12.92 -16.11
CA PHE A 294 -8.21 11.59 -15.53
C PHE A 294 -7.86 10.45 -16.51
N ASN A 295 -8.30 10.54 -17.76
CA ASN A 295 -8.02 9.50 -18.77
C ASN A 295 -6.50 9.35 -18.99
N SER A 296 -5.80 10.45 -19.20
CA SER A 296 -4.34 10.44 -19.41
C SER A 296 -3.59 9.94 -18.17
N ALA A 297 -4.07 10.28 -16.97
CA ALA A 297 -3.50 9.80 -15.72
C ALA A 297 -3.70 8.29 -15.54
N MET A 298 -4.87 7.75 -15.93
CA MET A 298 -5.13 6.30 -15.95
C MET A 298 -4.25 5.57 -16.96
N GLU A 299 -4.10 6.10 -18.17
CA GLU A 299 -3.22 5.54 -19.19
C GLU A 299 -1.77 5.49 -18.68
N LEU A 300 -1.27 6.57 -18.09
CA LEU A 300 0.06 6.62 -17.47
C LEU A 300 0.20 5.57 -16.36
N ALA A 301 -0.79 5.45 -15.47
CA ALA A 301 -0.75 4.46 -14.39
C ALA A 301 -0.73 3.01 -14.92
N ILE A 302 -1.40 2.75 -16.05
CA ILE A 302 -1.42 1.45 -16.73
C ILE A 302 -0.06 1.09 -17.34
N THR A 303 0.71 2.06 -17.86
CA THR A 303 2.06 1.77 -18.39
C THR A 303 3.01 1.29 -17.30
N GLY A 304 2.78 1.72 -16.07
CA GLY A 304 3.65 1.41 -14.93
C GLY A 304 4.93 2.25 -14.87
N ASP A 305 5.17 3.17 -15.81
CA ASP A 305 6.36 4.04 -15.84
C ASP A 305 6.23 5.23 -14.86
N CYS A 306 5.67 4.96 -13.70
CA CYS A 306 5.45 5.94 -12.67
C CYS A 306 5.59 5.31 -11.26
N GLY A 307 5.85 6.16 -10.29
CA GLY A 307 5.59 5.88 -8.89
C GLY A 307 4.09 6.05 -8.61
N LYS A 308 3.72 7.05 -7.82
CA LYS A 308 2.31 7.38 -7.58
C LYS A 308 1.83 8.53 -8.48
N VAL A 309 0.65 8.37 -9.06
CA VAL A 309 -0.06 9.42 -9.81
C VAL A 309 -1.14 10.01 -8.92
N VAL A 310 -1.15 11.33 -8.78
CA VAL A 310 -2.11 12.10 -7.97
C VAL A 310 -2.90 13.02 -8.88
N LEU A 311 -4.21 13.08 -8.66
CA LEU A 311 -5.15 13.99 -9.32
C LEU A 311 -5.51 15.12 -8.36
N ASP A 312 -5.36 16.36 -8.80
CA ASP A 312 -5.71 17.58 -8.07
C ASP A 312 -7.12 18.06 -8.49
N PHE A 313 -7.98 18.43 -7.50
CA PHE A 313 -9.37 18.86 -7.68
C PHE A 313 -9.56 20.34 -7.42
#